data_0861742517280848c830a277c08b615a
#
_entry.id   0861742517280848c830a277c08b615a
#
_cell.length_a   1.000
_cell.length_b   1.000
_cell.length_c   1.000
_cell.angle_alpha   90.00
_cell.angle_beta   90.00
_cell.angle_gamma   90.00
#
_symmetry.space_group_name_H-M   'P 1'
#
loop_
_entity.id
_entity.type
_entity.pdbx_description
1 polymer ?
#
loop_
_entity_poly.entity_id
_entity_poly.type
_entity_poly.pdbx_seq_one_letter_code
_entity_poly.pdbx_strand_id
1 'polypeptide(L)'
;YTGTGRKATIRIICGGSSITVTIEQKGQTEEGNTPIDPERPDQYKKLVSKIEITNTHYGSSGNLTHKSERLFTYDELNRISTYEEYDYTDNKRMLDWSDSYSYSGNTITCLEKVEDQNQIFEYKTIYKLDEEQNVKTWTCEYNEIGKPEIDQGELSYENGYFSSSRTEVSNSGPTTDQAIWVDGNLVKAGETDEPRATTNIEYSHIPNNSNVDFNYLLSQTEWLDCLAFEESGIKAFGCFGKRSAYLMSKEKDGYNNDEHVFEYRTDNEGYIREITVTTYDGQHQVSSKRIHTISYIDAN
;
A
#
# COMPACT_ATOMS: atom_id res chain seq x y z
N TYR A 1 -4.76 -11.96 16.85
CA TYR A 1 -4.76 -13.01 17.88
C TYR A 1 -6.19 -13.21 18.37
N THR A 2 -6.87 -14.16 17.80
CA THR A 2 -8.19 -14.62 18.29
C THR A 2 -7.95 -15.56 19.48
N GLY A 3 -7.89 -15.04 20.68
CA GLY A 3 -7.69 -15.83 21.90
C GLY A 3 -8.62 -15.39 23.00
N THR A 4 -9.07 -16.37 23.79
CA THR A 4 -9.70 -16.14 25.10
C THR A 4 -8.81 -15.20 25.92
N GLY A 5 -9.42 -14.23 26.60
CA GLY A 5 -8.68 -13.26 27.42
C GLY A 5 -7.63 -13.92 28.30
N ARG A 6 -6.49 -13.28 28.44
CA ARG A 6 -5.37 -13.79 29.25
C ARG A 6 -5.29 -13.00 30.55
N LYS A 7 -4.96 -13.72 31.60
CA LYS A 7 -4.71 -13.13 32.92
C LYS A 7 -3.29 -13.50 33.38
N ALA A 8 -2.48 -12.46 33.63
CA ALA A 8 -1.15 -12.62 34.21
C ALA A 8 -1.12 -12.00 35.61
N THR A 9 -0.50 -12.66 36.55
CA THR A 9 -0.33 -12.14 37.92
C THR A 9 1.16 -11.99 38.19
N ILE A 10 1.61 -10.77 38.48
CA ILE A 10 2.98 -10.47 38.87
C ILE A 10 2.98 -10.14 40.34
N ARG A 11 3.81 -10.87 41.14
CA ARG A 11 4.02 -10.58 42.53
C ARG A 11 5.39 -9.95 42.75
N ILE A 12 5.41 -8.73 43.21
CA ILE A 12 6.64 -7.98 43.54
C ILE A 12 6.84 -8.05 45.04
N ILE A 13 8.00 -8.56 45.49
CA ILE A 13 8.34 -8.69 46.92
C ILE A 13 9.55 -7.80 47.21
N CYS A 14 9.42 -6.92 48.19
CA CYS A 14 10.50 -6.07 48.66
C CYS A 14 10.47 -5.98 50.19
N GLY A 15 11.54 -6.40 50.85
CA GLY A 15 11.72 -6.21 52.29
C GLY A 15 10.59 -6.73 53.20
N GLY A 16 9.97 -7.87 52.91
CA GLY A 16 8.88 -8.44 53.70
C GLY A 16 7.47 -7.95 53.33
N SER A 17 7.37 -6.96 52.41
CA SER A 17 6.12 -6.51 51.82
C SER A 17 5.96 -7.07 50.40
N SER A 18 4.74 -7.38 49.99
CA SER A 18 4.47 -7.86 48.64
C SER A 18 3.28 -7.13 48.03
N ILE A 19 3.39 -6.78 46.75
CA ILE A 19 2.32 -6.22 45.93
C ILE A 19 2.04 -7.24 44.82
N THR A 20 0.76 -7.53 44.60
CA THR A 20 0.29 -8.39 43.52
C THR A 20 -0.39 -7.51 42.50
N VAL A 21 0.12 -7.50 41.27
CA VAL A 21 -0.48 -6.81 40.13
C VAL A 21 -1.07 -7.87 39.20
N THR A 22 -2.36 -7.76 38.93
CA THR A 22 -3.03 -8.62 37.97
C THR A 22 -3.25 -7.81 36.69
N ILE A 23 -2.73 -8.32 35.59
CA ILE A 23 -2.92 -7.75 34.25
C ILE A 23 -3.93 -8.65 33.55
N GLU A 24 -5.05 -8.09 33.15
CA GLU A 24 -6.07 -8.79 32.35
C GLU A 24 -6.06 -8.22 30.94
N GLN A 25 -5.70 -9.06 29.97
CA GLN A 25 -5.95 -8.78 28.56
C GLN A 25 -7.34 -9.34 28.24
N LYS A 26 -8.30 -8.46 27.96
CA LYS A 26 -9.61 -8.91 27.48
C LYS A 26 -9.42 -9.56 26.12
N GLY A 27 -9.92 -10.78 25.95
CA GLY A 27 -10.07 -11.38 24.62
C GLY A 27 -11.02 -10.50 23.80
N GLN A 28 -10.72 -10.33 22.53
CA GLN A 28 -11.74 -9.79 21.62
C GLN A 28 -12.89 -10.79 21.57
N THR A 29 -14.08 -10.34 21.95
CA THR A 29 -15.32 -11.09 21.68
C THR A 29 -15.55 -11.06 20.17
N GLU A 30 -15.93 -12.21 19.60
CA GLU A 30 -16.12 -12.42 18.16
C GLU A 30 -17.26 -11.59 17.51
N GLU A 31 -17.85 -10.64 18.22
CA GLU A 31 -18.86 -9.74 17.66
C GLU A 31 -18.21 -8.42 17.25
N GLY A 32 -17.69 -8.37 16.02
CA GLY A 32 -17.37 -7.11 15.36
C GLY A 32 -16.06 -6.99 14.55
N ASN A 33 -15.09 -7.89 14.71
CA ASN A 33 -13.86 -7.88 13.91
C ASN A 33 -13.49 -9.29 13.44
N THR A 34 -14.29 -9.83 12.53
CA THR A 34 -13.75 -10.81 11.60
C THR A 34 -12.73 -10.03 10.76
N PRO A 35 -11.45 -10.46 10.67
CA PRO A 35 -10.54 -9.85 9.73
C PRO A 35 -11.21 -9.90 8.37
N ILE A 36 -11.37 -8.75 7.72
CA ILE A 36 -11.90 -8.69 6.37
C ILE A 36 -10.89 -9.46 5.54
N ASP A 37 -11.37 -10.53 4.90
CA ASP A 37 -10.58 -11.28 3.95
C ASP A 37 -10.41 -10.39 2.71
N PRO A 38 -9.23 -9.86 2.41
CA PRO A 38 -9.03 -8.95 1.30
C PRO A 38 -9.33 -9.61 -0.05
N GLU A 39 -9.40 -10.94 -0.07
CA GLU A 39 -9.74 -11.75 -1.26
C GLU A 39 -11.25 -11.81 -1.54
N ARG A 40 -12.10 -11.20 -0.69
CA ARG A 40 -13.55 -11.16 -0.87
C ARG A 40 -14.06 -9.74 -1.02
N PRO A 41 -14.11 -9.23 -2.26
CA PRO A 41 -14.65 -7.89 -2.56
C PRO A 41 -16.09 -7.68 -2.05
N ASP A 42 -16.87 -8.75 -1.89
CA ASP A 42 -18.25 -8.77 -1.40
C ASP A 42 -18.39 -8.43 0.10
N GLN A 43 -17.28 -8.36 0.85
CA GLN A 43 -17.31 -8.02 2.27
C GLN A 43 -17.31 -6.51 2.55
N TYR A 44 -16.90 -5.70 1.58
CA TYR A 44 -16.84 -4.27 1.78
C TYR A 44 -18.22 -3.63 1.57
N LYS A 45 -18.67 -2.85 2.55
CA LYS A 45 -19.93 -2.06 2.43
C LYS A 45 -19.72 -0.78 1.62
N LYS A 46 -18.51 -0.26 1.63
CA LYS A 46 -18.13 0.95 0.91
C LYS A 46 -16.78 0.74 0.21
N LEU A 47 -16.66 1.31 -0.98
CA LEU A 47 -15.48 1.25 -1.82
C LEU A 47 -14.90 2.66 -1.96
N VAL A 48 -13.58 2.80 -1.85
CA VAL A 48 -12.91 4.08 -2.10
C VAL A 48 -13.12 4.46 -3.57
N SER A 49 -13.75 5.59 -3.81
CA SER A 49 -14.03 6.08 -5.18
C SER A 49 -13.11 7.19 -5.62
N LYS A 50 -12.58 7.96 -4.66
CA LYS A 50 -11.71 9.10 -4.94
C LYS A 50 -10.79 9.39 -3.77
N ILE A 51 -9.56 9.81 -4.09
CA ILE A 51 -8.62 10.40 -3.14
C ILE A 51 -8.17 11.74 -3.71
N GLU A 52 -8.44 12.84 -3.01
CA GLU A 52 -7.93 14.17 -3.33
C GLU A 52 -6.65 14.40 -2.53
N ILE A 53 -5.58 14.81 -3.21
CA ILE A 53 -4.25 14.94 -2.61
C ILE A 53 -3.82 16.41 -2.67
N THR A 54 -3.39 16.94 -1.53
CA THR A 54 -2.70 18.24 -1.47
C THR A 54 -1.32 18.02 -0.87
N ASN A 55 -0.29 18.24 -1.67
CA ASN A 55 1.11 18.08 -1.27
C ASN A 55 1.76 19.46 -1.13
N THR A 56 2.34 19.76 0.02
CA THR A 56 3.07 21.00 0.28
C THR A 56 4.52 20.68 0.59
N HIS A 57 5.43 21.13 -0.26
CA HIS A 57 6.87 21.06 -0.06
C HIS A 57 7.36 22.33 0.64
N TYR A 58 8.18 22.17 1.65
CA TYR A 58 8.77 23.26 2.42
C TYR A 58 10.22 23.48 1.96
N GLY A 59 10.49 24.60 1.30
CA GLY A 59 11.82 24.95 0.77
C GLY A 59 12.31 26.29 1.25
N SER A 60 13.61 26.52 1.18
CA SER A 60 14.24 27.79 1.54
C SER A 60 13.78 28.98 0.65
N SER A 61 13.26 28.70 -0.53
CA SER A 61 12.69 29.68 -1.47
C SER A 61 11.19 29.93 -1.30
N GLY A 62 10.54 29.27 -0.33
CA GLY A 62 9.11 29.32 -0.05
C GLY A 62 8.44 27.96 -0.21
N ASN A 63 7.15 27.89 0.17
CA ASN A 63 6.38 26.67 0.09
C ASN A 63 5.75 26.53 -1.30
N LEU A 64 5.87 25.35 -1.88
CA LEU A 64 5.20 24.98 -3.12
C LEU A 64 4.08 23.98 -2.81
N THR A 65 2.85 24.28 -3.23
CA THR A 65 1.70 23.40 -3.06
C THR A 65 1.26 22.87 -4.42
N HIS A 66 1.16 21.55 -4.49
CA HIS A 66 0.68 20.78 -5.64
C HIS A 66 -0.61 20.06 -5.28
N LYS A 67 -1.50 19.84 -6.25
CA LYS A 67 -2.74 19.10 -6.08
C LYS A 67 -2.84 18.02 -7.12
N SER A 68 -3.28 16.84 -6.69
CA SER A 68 -3.63 15.73 -7.57
C SER A 68 -4.88 15.01 -7.06
N GLU A 69 -5.45 14.14 -7.86
CA GLU A 69 -6.55 13.26 -7.46
C GLU A 69 -6.42 11.89 -8.11
N ARG A 70 -6.87 10.88 -7.40
CA ARG A 70 -6.96 9.49 -7.85
C ARG A 70 -8.41 9.06 -7.88
N LEU A 71 -8.86 8.49 -8.98
CA LEU A 71 -10.22 8.00 -9.16
C LEU A 71 -10.21 6.50 -9.35
N PHE A 72 -11.19 5.84 -8.74
CA PHE A 72 -11.36 4.39 -8.80
C PHE A 72 -12.77 4.05 -9.25
N THR A 73 -12.90 3.15 -10.22
CA THR A 73 -14.19 2.55 -10.59
C THR A 73 -14.14 1.03 -10.41
N TYR A 74 -15.29 0.41 -10.31
CA TYR A 74 -15.41 -1.01 -9.98
C TYR A 74 -16.36 -1.70 -10.94
N ASP A 75 -16.16 -2.99 -11.16
CA ASP A 75 -17.07 -3.85 -11.89
C ASP A 75 -18.24 -4.33 -10.98
N GLU A 76 -19.15 -5.12 -11.55
CA GLU A 76 -20.33 -5.65 -10.84
C GLU A 76 -19.96 -6.59 -9.67
N LEU A 77 -18.72 -7.08 -9.62
CA LEU A 77 -18.17 -7.91 -8.55
C LEU A 77 -17.34 -7.11 -7.54
N ASN A 78 -17.43 -5.78 -7.56
CA ASN A 78 -16.67 -4.86 -6.71
C ASN A 78 -15.12 -4.96 -6.89
N ARG A 79 -14.64 -5.51 -8.02
CA ARG A 79 -13.23 -5.50 -8.38
C ARG A 79 -12.90 -4.21 -9.11
N ILE A 80 -11.69 -3.68 -8.94
CA ILE A 80 -11.27 -2.49 -9.68
C ILE A 80 -11.43 -2.69 -11.19
N SER A 81 -12.04 -1.73 -11.86
CA SER A 81 -12.16 -1.71 -13.33
C SER A 81 -11.31 -0.62 -13.96
N THR A 82 -11.21 0.55 -13.33
CA THR A 82 -10.28 1.62 -13.75
C THR A 82 -9.64 2.31 -12.56
N TYR A 83 -8.44 2.80 -12.79
CA TYR A 83 -7.73 3.73 -11.92
C TYR A 83 -7.25 4.88 -12.79
N GLU A 84 -7.45 6.10 -12.35
CA GLU A 84 -7.00 7.29 -13.04
C GLU A 84 -6.35 8.25 -12.05
N GLU A 85 -5.21 8.81 -12.43
CA GLU A 85 -4.53 9.87 -11.69
C GLU A 85 -4.53 11.17 -12.50
N TYR A 86 -4.84 12.26 -11.82
CA TYR A 86 -4.91 13.58 -12.41
C TYR A 86 -4.09 14.57 -11.62
N ASP A 87 -3.31 15.35 -12.31
CA ASP A 87 -2.60 16.48 -11.78
C ASP A 87 -3.31 17.80 -12.07
N TYR A 88 -3.07 18.80 -11.22
CA TYR A 88 -3.59 20.16 -11.39
C TYR A 88 -2.46 21.14 -11.64
N THR A 89 -2.35 21.62 -12.88
CA THR A 89 -1.42 22.70 -13.29
C THR A 89 -2.24 23.94 -13.64
N ASP A 90 -1.97 25.07 -12.99
CA ASP A 90 -2.71 26.34 -13.19
C ASP A 90 -4.24 26.17 -13.01
N ASN A 91 -4.66 25.35 -12.05
CA ASN A 91 -6.06 24.95 -11.81
C ASN A 91 -6.72 24.19 -12.97
N LYS A 92 -5.96 23.71 -13.92
CA LYS A 92 -6.45 22.78 -14.96
C LYS A 92 -6.15 21.36 -14.53
N ARG A 93 -7.18 20.53 -14.61
CA ARG A 93 -7.09 19.09 -14.39
C ARG A 93 -6.53 18.44 -15.65
N MET A 94 -5.45 17.71 -15.51
CA MET A 94 -4.78 16.98 -16.59
C MET A 94 -4.67 15.51 -16.19
N LEU A 95 -5.03 14.59 -17.08
CA LEU A 95 -4.82 13.17 -16.88
C LEU A 95 -3.31 12.91 -16.97
N ASP A 96 -2.76 12.31 -15.93
CA ASP A 96 -1.36 11.92 -15.86
C ASP A 96 -1.22 10.41 -16.13
N TRP A 97 -2.12 9.63 -15.52
CA TRP A 97 -2.07 8.17 -15.53
C TRP A 97 -3.45 7.55 -15.64
N SER A 98 -3.60 6.46 -16.39
CA SER A 98 -4.83 5.66 -16.37
C SER A 98 -4.57 4.17 -16.59
N ASP A 99 -5.20 3.36 -15.75
CA ASP A 99 -5.24 1.91 -15.87
C ASP A 99 -6.65 1.42 -16.17
N SER A 100 -6.77 0.39 -16.98
CA SER A 100 -8.00 -0.37 -17.14
C SER A 100 -7.75 -1.86 -16.92
N TYR A 101 -8.58 -2.50 -16.11
CA TYR A 101 -8.42 -3.87 -15.67
C TYR A 101 -9.48 -4.79 -16.27
N SER A 102 -9.05 -5.95 -16.72
CA SER A 102 -9.95 -7.03 -17.15
C SER A 102 -9.54 -8.36 -16.52
N TYR A 103 -10.54 -9.18 -16.20
CA TYR A 103 -10.38 -10.42 -15.45
C TYR A 103 -10.84 -11.61 -16.26
N SER A 104 -10.03 -12.65 -16.40
CA SER A 104 -10.36 -13.87 -17.12
C SER A 104 -9.69 -15.08 -16.48
N GLY A 105 -10.49 -15.94 -15.80
CA GLY A 105 -9.94 -17.05 -15.03
C GLY A 105 -8.92 -16.56 -14.00
N ASN A 106 -7.73 -17.15 -13.98
CA ASN A 106 -6.63 -16.78 -13.10
C ASN A 106 -5.70 -15.72 -13.73
N THR A 107 -6.26 -14.79 -14.50
CA THR A 107 -5.48 -13.75 -15.17
C THR A 107 -6.14 -12.40 -15.00
N ILE A 108 -5.32 -11.40 -14.63
CA ILE A 108 -5.69 -9.99 -14.66
C ILE A 108 -4.86 -9.35 -15.77
N THR A 109 -5.51 -8.63 -16.66
CA THR A 109 -4.83 -7.81 -17.67
C THR A 109 -5.04 -6.35 -17.33
N CYS A 110 -3.95 -5.60 -17.18
CA CYS A 110 -3.93 -4.17 -17.03
C CYS A 110 -3.48 -3.54 -18.35
N LEU A 111 -4.25 -2.58 -18.84
CA LEU A 111 -3.83 -1.68 -19.92
C LEU A 111 -3.64 -0.31 -19.30
N GLU A 112 -2.42 0.14 -19.33
CA GLU A 112 -1.96 1.37 -18.72
C GLU A 112 -1.64 2.41 -19.79
N LYS A 113 -1.97 3.66 -19.53
CA LYS A 113 -1.66 4.80 -20.38
C LYS A 113 -1.10 5.92 -19.53
N VAL A 114 0.07 6.37 -19.93
CA VAL A 114 0.78 7.50 -19.33
C VAL A 114 0.85 8.62 -20.35
N GLU A 115 0.48 9.84 -19.96
CA GLU A 115 0.64 11.02 -20.80
C GLU A 115 1.87 11.81 -20.31
N ASP A 116 2.95 11.82 -21.11
CA ASP A 116 4.14 12.63 -20.87
C ASP A 116 4.45 13.51 -22.08
N GLN A 117 4.62 14.83 -21.86
CA GLN A 117 5.00 15.84 -22.86
C GLN A 117 4.17 15.77 -24.17
N ASN A 118 2.86 15.52 -24.07
CA ASN A 118 1.91 15.27 -25.17
C ASN A 118 2.19 13.99 -25.99
N GLN A 119 2.91 13.05 -25.43
CA GLN A 119 3.03 11.68 -25.92
C GLN A 119 2.26 10.75 -25.02
N ILE A 120 1.60 9.76 -25.61
CA ILE A 120 0.89 8.70 -24.86
C ILE A 120 1.72 7.45 -24.98
N PHE A 121 2.12 6.91 -23.84
CA PHE A 121 2.77 5.61 -23.71
C PHE A 121 1.74 4.59 -23.26
N GLU A 122 1.74 3.44 -23.90
CA GLU A 122 0.84 2.34 -23.57
C GLU A 122 1.65 1.13 -23.10
N TYR A 123 1.25 0.59 -21.93
CA TYR A 123 1.83 -0.61 -21.36
C TYR A 123 0.73 -1.65 -21.17
N LYS A 124 1.07 -2.89 -21.36
CA LYS A 124 0.15 -4.00 -21.13
C LYS A 124 0.77 -4.99 -20.17
N THR A 125 0.23 -5.05 -18.97
CA THR A 125 0.69 -5.99 -17.96
C THR A 125 -0.31 -7.14 -17.81
N ILE A 126 0.22 -8.36 -17.80
CA ILE A 126 -0.56 -9.58 -17.58
C ILE A 126 -0.08 -10.19 -16.27
N TYR A 127 -0.96 -10.23 -15.28
CA TYR A 127 -0.75 -10.90 -14.00
C TYR A 127 -1.37 -12.28 -14.03
N LYS A 128 -0.61 -13.31 -13.68
CA LYS A 128 -1.12 -14.69 -13.50
C LYS A 128 -1.20 -15.00 -12.01
N LEU A 129 -2.39 -15.42 -11.60
CA LEU A 129 -2.70 -15.74 -10.21
C LEU A 129 -2.43 -17.21 -9.91
N ASP A 130 -2.05 -17.50 -8.67
CA ASP A 130 -2.00 -18.85 -8.12
C ASP A 130 -3.40 -19.37 -7.71
N GLU A 131 -3.44 -20.50 -7.03
CA GLU A 131 -4.69 -21.11 -6.55
C GLU A 131 -5.34 -20.29 -5.42
N GLU A 132 -4.56 -19.54 -4.66
CA GLU A 132 -4.98 -18.62 -3.61
C GLU A 132 -5.35 -17.22 -4.12
N GLN A 133 -5.35 -17.01 -5.46
CA GLN A 133 -5.63 -15.74 -6.14
C GLN A 133 -4.57 -14.65 -5.90
N ASN A 134 -3.36 -15.01 -5.52
CA ASN A 134 -2.25 -14.09 -5.45
C ASN A 134 -1.48 -14.04 -6.76
N VAL A 135 -0.93 -12.88 -7.12
CA VAL A 135 -0.08 -12.74 -8.31
C VAL A 135 1.17 -13.61 -8.15
N LYS A 136 1.31 -14.62 -8.99
CA LYS A 136 2.46 -15.51 -9.02
C LYS A 136 3.53 -15.03 -10.00
N THR A 137 3.10 -14.63 -11.18
CA THR A 137 3.98 -14.07 -12.21
C THR A 137 3.32 -12.89 -12.89
N TRP A 138 4.12 -12.01 -13.43
CA TRP A 138 3.65 -10.95 -14.27
C TRP A 138 4.57 -10.75 -15.48
N THR A 139 4.02 -10.21 -16.56
CA THR A 139 4.74 -9.78 -17.76
C THR A 139 4.19 -8.43 -18.19
N CYS A 140 5.07 -7.48 -18.48
CA CYS A 140 4.72 -6.20 -19.04
C CYS A 140 5.30 -6.06 -20.45
N GLU A 141 4.43 -5.77 -21.40
CA GLU A 141 4.76 -5.49 -22.79
C GLU A 141 4.62 -3.98 -23.01
N TYR A 142 5.69 -3.34 -23.49
CA TYR A 142 5.68 -1.93 -23.86
C TYR A 142 6.53 -1.68 -25.10
N ASN A 143 6.42 -0.48 -25.67
CA ASN A 143 7.09 -0.13 -26.91
C ASN A 143 7.83 1.19 -26.74
N GLU A 144 9.08 1.14 -26.36
CA GLU A 144 9.94 2.31 -26.30
C GLU A 144 10.66 2.53 -27.65
N ILE A 145 10.48 3.73 -28.20
CA ILE A 145 11.19 4.18 -29.43
C ILE A 145 11.09 3.17 -30.60
N GLY A 146 9.90 2.52 -30.72
CA GLY A 146 9.67 1.55 -31.81
C GLY A 146 10.32 0.18 -31.62
N LYS A 147 10.77 -0.14 -30.42
CA LYS A 147 11.23 -1.47 -30.04
C LYS A 147 10.29 -2.06 -28.98
N PRO A 148 9.70 -3.23 -29.22
CA PRO A 148 8.96 -3.93 -28.19
C PRO A 148 9.92 -4.43 -27.11
N GLU A 149 9.62 -4.11 -25.86
CA GLU A 149 10.36 -4.59 -24.68
C GLU A 149 9.41 -5.39 -23.78
N ILE A 150 9.97 -6.31 -23.02
CA ILE A 150 9.20 -7.16 -22.11
C ILE A 150 9.95 -7.24 -20.80
N ASP A 151 9.29 -6.77 -19.75
CA ASP A 151 9.72 -6.99 -18.39
C ASP A 151 8.86 -8.08 -17.76
N GLN A 152 9.41 -8.81 -16.80
CA GLN A 152 8.73 -9.91 -16.17
C GLN A 152 9.18 -10.10 -14.72
N GLY A 153 8.34 -10.75 -13.93
CA GLY A 153 8.68 -11.08 -12.55
C GLY A 153 7.92 -12.28 -12.00
N GLU A 154 8.47 -12.81 -10.94
CA GLU A 154 7.89 -13.88 -10.14
C GLU A 154 7.80 -13.44 -8.69
N LEU A 155 6.69 -13.79 -8.02
CA LEU A 155 6.45 -13.51 -6.62
C LEU A 155 6.34 -14.81 -5.82
N SER A 156 6.82 -14.78 -4.60
CA SER A 156 6.75 -15.89 -3.64
C SER A 156 6.05 -15.46 -2.38
N TYR A 157 5.37 -16.42 -1.74
CA TYR A 157 4.57 -16.18 -0.53
C TYR A 157 4.92 -17.20 0.55
N GLU A 158 4.95 -16.74 1.81
CA GLU A 158 5.06 -17.60 2.99
C GLU A 158 3.89 -17.34 3.94
N ASN A 159 3.14 -18.39 4.30
CA ASN A 159 1.92 -18.29 5.12
C ASN A 159 0.87 -17.31 4.56
N GLY A 160 0.86 -17.14 3.22
CA GLY A 160 -0.02 -16.22 2.50
C GLY A 160 0.46 -14.76 2.48
N TYR A 161 1.59 -14.44 3.05
CA TYR A 161 2.21 -13.11 2.97
C TYR A 161 3.28 -13.09 1.88
N PHE A 162 3.37 -11.98 1.14
CA PHE A 162 4.46 -11.76 0.19
C PHE A 162 5.81 -11.93 0.88
N SER A 163 6.70 -12.76 0.36
CA SER A 163 8.00 -13.05 0.97
C SER A 163 9.16 -12.54 0.12
N SER A 164 9.07 -12.69 -1.19
CA SER A 164 10.10 -12.19 -2.11
C SER A 164 9.57 -12.05 -3.52
N SER A 165 10.26 -11.24 -4.32
CA SER A 165 10.08 -11.16 -5.77
C SER A 165 11.43 -11.28 -6.47
N ARG A 166 11.37 -11.69 -7.73
CA ARG A 166 12.47 -11.59 -8.68
C ARG A 166 11.94 -10.91 -9.94
N THR A 167 12.57 -9.80 -10.28
CA THR A 167 12.21 -8.98 -11.43
C THR A 167 13.32 -9.02 -12.46
N GLU A 168 12.99 -9.19 -13.74
CA GLU A 168 13.90 -9.12 -14.87
C GLU A 168 13.42 -7.99 -15.78
N VAL A 169 14.21 -6.93 -15.85
CA VAL A 169 13.97 -5.75 -16.71
C VAL A 169 14.86 -5.84 -17.93
N SER A 170 14.33 -5.49 -19.11
CA SER A 170 14.97 -5.68 -20.42
C SER A 170 16.39 -5.13 -20.54
N ASN A 171 16.71 -4.07 -19.80
CA ASN A 171 17.99 -3.36 -19.91
C ASN A 171 18.83 -3.39 -18.62
N SER A 172 18.40 -4.11 -17.59
CA SER A 172 19.13 -4.27 -16.34
C SER A 172 19.27 -5.75 -15.95
N GLY A 173 20.15 -6.05 -15.02
CA GLY A 173 20.22 -7.40 -14.43
C GLY A 173 18.97 -7.69 -13.58
N PRO A 174 18.72 -8.96 -13.24
CA PRO A 174 17.63 -9.32 -12.36
C PRO A 174 17.83 -8.73 -10.96
N THR A 175 16.77 -8.18 -10.38
CA THR A 175 16.71 -7.73 -8.99
C THR A 175 15.91 -8.72 -8.14
N THR A 176 16.16 -8.74 -6.84
CA THR A 176 15.44 -9.58 -5.90
C THR A 176 15.11 -8.79 -4.64
N ASP A 177 13.83 -8.70 -4.32
CA ASP A 177 13.34 -8.07 -3.10
C ASP A 177 12.89 -9.10 -2.08
N GLN A 178 12.94 -8.73 -0.82
CA GLN A 178 12.48 -9.55 0.29
C GLN A 178 11.62 -8.73 1.25
N ALA A 179 10.65 -9.41 1.86
CA ALA A 179 9.76 -8.85 2.85
C ALA A 179 9.83 -9.64 4.16
N ILE A 180 9.87 -8.93 5.28
CA ILE A 180 9.88 -9.52 6.62
C ILE A 180 8.62 -9.12 7.36
N TRP A 181 7.87 -10.13 7.81
CA TRP A 181 6.60 -9.97 8.50
C TRP A 181 6.71 -10.38 9.97
N VAL A 182 6.14 -9.57 10.86
CA VAL A 182 6.06 -9.85 12.29
C VAL A 182 4.63 -9.60 12.75
N ASP A 183 4.03 -10.58 13.41
CA ASP A 183 2.65 -10.52 13.94
C ASP A 183 1.61 -10.02 12.91
N GLY A 184 1.76 -10.46 11.65
CA GLY A 184 0.85 -10.11 10.56
C GLY A 184 1.04 -8.71 9.98
N ASN A 185 2.17 -8.05 10.25
CA ASN A 185 2.51 -6.76 9.69
C ASN A 185 3.88 -6.81 8.99
N LEU A 186 3.98 -6.17 7.84
CA LEU A 186 5.22 -6.01 7.10
C LEU A 186 6.13 -5.02 7.85
N VAL A 187 7.24 -5.48 8.41
CA VAL A 187 8.12 -4.60 9.21
C VAL A 187 9.36 -4.15 8.45
N LYS A 188 9.70 -4.87 7.39
CA LYS A 188 10.88 -4.58 6.59
C LYS A 188 10.71 -5.11 5.17
N ALA A 189 11.11 -4.32 4.17
CA ALA A 189 11.16 -4.74 2.77
C ALA A 189 12.27 -4.01 2.01
N GLY A 190 12.73 -4.58 0.89
CA GLY A 190 13.72 -4.01 0.00
C GLY A 190 14.63 -5.02 -0.66
N GLU A 191 15.54 -4.54 -1.47
CA GLU A 191 16.48 -5.34 -2.24
C GLU A 191 17.46 -6.14 -1.34
N THR A 192 17.72 -7.38 -1.72
CA THR A 192 18.62 -8.25 -0.97
C THR A 192 20.09 -7.85 -1.12
N ASP A 193 20.44 -7.27 -2.26
CA ASP A 193 21.81 -6.93 -2.62
C ASP A 193 22.21 -5.53 -2.12
N GLU A 194 21.23 -4.69 -1.76
CA GLU A 194 21.43 -3.36 -1.16
C GLU A 194 20.75 -3.22 0.20
N PRO A 195 21.40 -3.66 1.30
CA PRO A 195 20.83 -3.53 2.65
C PRO A 195 20.52 -2.07 3.06
N ARG A 196 21.07 -1.09 2.34
CA ARG A 196 20.79 0.34 2.55
C ARG A 196 19.43 0.77 2.01
N ALA A 197 18.94 0.09 0.97
CA ALA A 197 17.62 0.34 0.39
C ALA A 197 16.46 -0.26 1.21
N THR A 198 16.75 -0.78 2.41
CA THR A 198 15.72 -1.43 3.20
C THR A 198 14.86 -0.43 3.96
N THR A 199 13.58 -0.46 3.69
CA THR A 199 12.55 0.30 4.40
C THR A 199 12.18 -0.37 5.72
N ASN A 200 12.01 0.43 6.78
CA ASN A 200 11.53 -0.02 8.09
C ASN A 200 10.16 0.60 8.37
N ILE A 201 9.20 -0.23 8.80
CA ILE A 201 7.80 0.18 8.95
C ILE A 201 7.33 -0.05 10.38
N GLU A 202 6.65 0.94 10.95
CA GLU A 202 5.96 0.87 12.25
C GLU A 202 4.45 1.04 12.02
N TYR A 203 3.64 0.43 12.89
CA TYR A 203 2.19 0.36 12.72
C TYR A 203 1.43 1.10 13.82
N SER A 204 0.29 1.63 13.44
CA SER A 204 -0.72 2.17 14.34
C SER A 204 -1.54 1.01 14.97
N HIS A 205 -2.60 1.37 15.71
CA HIS A 205 -3.61 0.41 16.16
C HIS A 205 -4.89 0.44 15.31
N ILE A 206 -4.86 1.14 14.17
CA ILE A 206 -6.00 1.26 13.26
C ILE A 206 -5.98 0.06 12.31
N PRO A 207 -7.04 -0.76 12.26
CA PRO A 207 -7.09 -1.91 11.36
C PRO A 207 -7.03 -1.47 9.88
N ASN A 208 -6.27 -2.22 9.07
CA ASN A 208 -6.20 -2.04 7.63
C ASN A 208 -7.33 -2.83 6.94
N ASN A 209 -8.56 -2.34 7.06
CA ASN A 209 -9.78 -3.03 6.64
C ASN A 209 -10.56 -2.31 5.52
N SER A 210 -9.94 -1.41 4.79
CA SER A 210 -10.53 -0.79 3.59
C SER A 210 -10.42 -1.74 2.38
N ASN A 211 -11.26 -1.54 1.35
CA ASN A 211 -11.10 -2.25 0.07
C ASN A 211 -9.77 -1.90 -0.63
N VAL A 212 -9.21 -0.74 -0.33
CA VAL A 212 -7.89 -0.29 -0.76
C VAL A 212 -6.87 -0.55 0.34
N ASP A 213 -5.73 -1.12 0.02
CA ASP A 213 -4.61 -1.20 0.95
C ASP A 213 -3.88 0.14 0.99
N PHE A 214 -4.22 0.96 1.98
CA PHE A 214 -3.58 2.27 2.13
C PHE A 214 -2.08 2.18 2.43
N ASN A 215 -1.59 1.11 3.03
CA ASN A 215 -0.16 0.95 3.24
C ASN A 215 0.59 0.88 1.91
N TYR A 216 0.05 0.12 0.94
CA TYR A 216 0.64 0.05 -0.40
C TYR A 216 0.46 1.33 -1.21
N LEU A 217 -0.72 1.94 -1.11
CA LEU A 217 -1.04 3.14 -1.87
C LEU A 217 -0.27 4.39 -1.39
N LEU A 218 0.11 4.43 -0.11
CA LEU A 218 0.71 5.61 0.53
C LEU A 218 2.20 5.44 0.83
N SER A 219 2.77 4.26 0.65
CA SER A 219 4.21 4.07 0.82
C SER A 219 4.96 5.10 -0.03
N GLN A 220 5.93 5.74 0.59
CA GLN A 220 6.77 6.77 -0.05
C GLN A 220 8.12 6.18 -0.45
N THR A 221 8.35 4.92 -0.17
CA THR A 221 9.58 4.20 -0.46
C THR A 221 9.34 3.15 -1.54
N GLU A 222 10.33 2.93 -2.35
CA GLU A 222 10.27 2.12 -3.57
C GLU A 222 10.30 0.61 -3.31
N TRP A 223 10.05 0.16 -2.07
CA TRP A 223 10.15 -1.27 -1.72
C TRP A 223 9.13 -2.18 -2.44
N LEU A 224 8.14 -1.59 -3.13
CA LEU A 224 7.17 -2.30 -3.96
C LEU A 224 7.47 -2.24 -5.47
N ASP A 225 8.58 -1.67 -5.88
CA ASP A 225 8.96 -1.57 -7.29
C ASP A 225 9.10 -2.93 -7.98
N CYS A 226 9.37 -3.96 -7.16
CA CYS A 226 9.33 -5.35 -7.60
C CYS A 226 8.02 -5.79 -8.27
N LEU A 227 6.95 -5.01 -8.16
CA LEU A 227 5.61 -5.39 -8.65
C LEU A 227 5.28 -4.83 -10.03
N ALA A 228 6.27 -4.41 -10.82
CA ALA A 228 6.16 -3.77 -12.13
C ALA A 228 5.33 -2.48 -12.08
N PHE A 229 5.98 -1.37 -12.39
CA PHE A 229 5.44 -0.01 -12.43
C PHE A 229 5.00 0.57 -11.07
N GLU A 230 5.71 1.60 -10.68
CA GLU A 230 5.63 2.27 -9.39
C GLU A 230 4.23 2.77 -9.03
N GLU A 231 3.38 3.03 -10.01
CA GLU A 231 2.13 3.77 -9.84
C GLU A 231 0.86 2.96 -10.11
N SER A 232 1.00 1.68 -10.48
CA SER A 232 -0.15 0.82 -10.81
C SER A 232 -1.15 0.70 -9.66
N GLY A 233 -2.41 1.05 -9.94
CA GLY A 233 -3.52 0.97 -8.98
C GLY A 233 -3.78 -0.43 -8.44
N ILE A 234 -3.33 -1.48 -9.15
CA ILE A 234 -3.53 -2.88 -8.71
C ILE A 234 -2.83 -3.21 -7.40
N LYS A 235 -1.70 -2.56 -7.08
CA LYS A 235 -0.98 -2.75 -5.83
C LYS A 235 -1.87 -2.51 -4.60
N ALA A 236 -2.81 -1.61 -4.70
CA ALA A 236 -3.72 -1.25 -3.62
C ALA A 236 -4.88 -2.28 -3.42
N PHE A 237 -5.12 -3.19 -4.35
CA PHE A 237 -6.35 -4.01 -4.38
C PHE A 237 -6.21 -5.47 -3.96
N GLY A 238 -5.08 -5.88 -3.38
CA GLY A 238 -5.05 -7.08 -2.54
C GLY A 238 -4.72 -8.40 -3.23
N CYS A 239 -4.24 -8.42 -4.48
CA CYS A 239 -3.78 -9.65 -5.13
C CYS A 239 -2.29 -9.95 -4.89
N PHE A 240 -1.69 -9.37 -3.86
CA PHE A 240 -0.27 -9.54 -3.50
C PHE A 240 -0.09 -10.19 -2.13
N GLY A 241 -0.95 -11.14 -1.81
CA GLY A 241 -0.95 -11.84 -0.54
C GLY A 241 -1.72 -11.09 0.55
N LYS A 242 -1.60 -11.60 1.78
CA LYS A 242 -2.24 -11.00 2.94
C LYS A 242 -1.67 -9.63 3.22
N ARG A 243 -2.55 -8.70 3.52
CA ARG A 243 -2.20 -7.32 3.91
C ARG A 243 -1.68 -7.26 5.34
N SER A 244 -0.96 -6.20 5.65
CA SER A 244 -0.69 -5.84 7.05
C SER A 244 -1.99 -5.66 7.82
N ALA A 245 -2.02 -6.19 9.04
CA ALA A 245 -3.21 -6.14 9.90
C ALA A 245 -3.62 -4.71 10.29
N TYR A 246 -2.64 -3.82 10.36
CA TYR A 246 -2.82 -2.43 10.77
C TYR A 246 -2.29 -1.45 9.72
N LEU A 247 -2.74 -0.22 9.81
CA LEU A 247 -2.22 0.89 9.01
C LEU A 247 -0.87 1.36 9.55
N MET A 248 0.04 1.73 8.65
CA MET A 248 1.35 2.28 9.01
C MET A 248 1.18 3.55 9.88
N SER A 249 2.01 3.69 10.90
CA SER A 249 2.18 4.95 11.62
C SER A 249 3.43 5.68 11.18
N LYS A 250 4.41 4.92 10.68
CA LYS A 250 5.69 5.45 10.27
C LYS A 250 6.36 4.54 9.27
N GLU A 251 7.05 5.12 8.33
CA GLU A 251 7.91 4.46 7.37
C GLU A 251 9.24 5.21 7.35
N LYS A 252 10.34 4.47 7.34
CA LYS A 252 11.67 5.05 7.25
C LYS A 252 12.43 4.45 6.09
N ASP A 253 12.77 5.28 5.11
CA ASP A 253 13.62 4.94 4.00
C ASP A 253 15.05 4.67 4.49
N GLY A 254 15.60 3.53 4.11
CA GLY A 254 16.98 3.17 4.44
C GLY A 254 18.01 3.90 3.60
N TYR A 255 17.64 4.35 2.40
CA TYR A 255 18.55 4.99 1.46
C TYR A 255 18.80 6.47 1.82
N ASN A 256 17.73 7.26 1.92
CA ASN A 256 17.79 8.70 2.19
C ASN A 256 17.72 9.04 3.68
N ASN A 257 17.37 8.08 4.54
CA ASN A 257 17.00 8.28 5.94
C ASN A 257 15.80 9.21 6.14
N ASP A 258 15.01 9.41 5.11
CA ASP A 258 13.76 10.15 5.22
C ASP A 258 12.77 9.36 6.07
N GLU A 259 11.98 10.09 6.86
CA GLU A 259 10.99 9.52 7.75
C GLU A 259 9.61 10.05 7.38
N HIS A 260 8.67 9.15 7.11
CA HIS A 260 7.28 9.47 6.78
C HIS A 260 6.38 9.07 7.94
N VAL A 261 5.67 10.03 8.52
CA VAL A 261 4.74 9.83 9.64
C VAL A 261 3.32 9.96 9.14
N PHE A 262 2.48 8.97 9.48
CA PHE A 262 1.10 8.85 9.02
C PHE A 262 0.13 9.11 10.16
N GLU A 263 -0.82 10.02 9.95
CA GLU A 263 -1.91 10.34 10.85
C GLU A 263 -3.25 10.13 10.15
N TYR A 264 -4.22 9.51 10.84
CA TYR A 264 -5.49 9.11 10.26
C TYR A 264 -6.66 9.76 10.98
N ARG A 265 -7.67 10.19 10.21
CA ARG A 265 -8.96 10.65 10.73
C ARG A 265 -10.07 9.79 10.15
N THR A 266 -10.90 9.24 11.02
CA THR A 266 -12.04 8.40 10.65
C THR A 266 -13.36 9.14 10.89
N ASP A 267 -14.40 8.73 10.18
CA ASP A 267 -15.77 9.12 10.50
C ASP A 267 -16.36 8.26 11.65
N ASN A 268 -17.64 8.53 11.98
CA ASN A 268 -18.34 7.81 13.04
C ASN A 268 -18.60 6.33 12.73
N GLU A 269 -18.49 5.91 11.47
CA GLU A 269 -18.63 4.53 11.03
C GLU A 269 -17.27 3.80 10.96
N GLY A 270 -16.16 4.51 11.22
CA GLY A 270 -14.80 3.97 11.22
C GLY A 270 -14.09 4.02 9.85
N TYR A 271 -14.70 4.61 8.82
CA TYR A 271 -14.04 4.80 7.53
C TYR A 271 -13.05 5.95 7.58
N ILE A 272 -11.88 5.74 6.99
CA ILE A 272 -10.82 6.75 6.92
C ILE A 272 -11.27 7.86 5.97
N ARG A 273 -11.31 9.10 6.45
CA ARG A 273 -11.69 10.30 5.67
C ARG A 273 -10.52 11.17 5.31
N GLU A 274 -9.47 11.13 6.10
CA GLU A 274 -8.28 11.92 5.86
C GLU A 274 -7.05 11.16 6.33
N ILE A 275 -5.99 11.23 5.54
CA ILE A 275 -4.66 10.75 5.92
C ILE A 275 -3.69 11.89 5.71
N THR A 276 -2.93 12.22 6.74
CA THR A 276 -1.84 13.17 6.66
C THR A 276 -0.52 12.42 6.70
N VAL A 277 0.33 12.65 5.69
CA VAL A 277 1.71 12.15 5.66
C VAL A 277 2.64 13.33 5.82
N THR A 278 3.44 13.32 6.88
CA THR A 278 4.49 14.32 7.12
C THR A 278 5.84 13.68 6.86
N THR A 279 6.60 14.24 5.94
CA THR A 279 7.96 13.78 5.62
C THR A 279 8.98 14.63 6.35
N TYR A 280 9.90 13.95 7.02
CA TYR A 280 11.07 14.55 7.65
C TYR A 280 12.32 14.12 6.88
N ASP A 281 13.19 15.05 6.56
CA ASP A 281 14.48 14.78 5.93
C ASP A 281 15.47 14.10 6.89
N GLY A 282 16.62 13.68 6.39
CA GLY A 282 17.68 13.06 7.19
C GLY A 282 18.24 13.95 8.32
N GLN A 283 17.84 15.22 8.40
CA GLN A 283 18.15 16.15 9.50
C GLN A 283 16.96 16.33 10.46
N HIS A 284 15.90 15.54 10.28
CA HIS A 284 14.65 15.57 11.04
C HIS A 284 13.92 16.94 10.95
N GLN A 285 14.00 17.57 9.77
CA GLN A 285 13.23 18.77 9.46
C GLN A 285 12.08 18.41 8.53
N VAL A 286 10.92 19.04 8.69
CA VAL A 286 9.78 18.81 7.82
C VAL A 286 10.11 19.28 6.41
N SER A 287 10.21 18.35 5.46
CA SER A 287 10.46 18.60 4.04
C SER A 287 9.17 18.70 3.23
N SER A 288 8.14 17.88 3.59
CA SER A 288 6.84 17.97 2.95
C SER A 288 5.71 17.56 3.87
N LYS A 289 4.49 17.96 3.51
CA LYS A 289 3.25 17.50 4.11
C LYS A 289 2.24 17.19 3.02
N ARG A 290 1.71 15.97 3.01
CA ARG A 290 0.70 15.50 2.07
C ARG A 290 -0.58 15.17 2.82
N ILE A 291 -1.71 15.72 2.34
CA ILE A 291 -3.04 15.47 2.89
C ILE A 291 -3.85 14.75 1.82
N HIS A 292 -4.37 13.57 2.17
CA HIS A 292 -5.25 12.77 1.34
C HIS A 292 -6.66 12.84 1.92
N THR A 293 -7.63 13.31 1.13
CA THR A 293 -9.05 13.31 1.49
C THR A 293 -9.77 12.21 0.73
N ILE A 294 -10.46 11.31 1.43
CA ILE A 294 -10.97 10.05 0.88
C ILE A 294 -12.49 10.08 0.79
N SER A 295 -13.00 9.75 -0.40
CA SER A 295 -14.41 9.59 -0.71
C SER A 295 -14.75 8.14 -1.03
N TYR A 296 -15.98 7.73 -0.69
CA TYR A 296 -16.45 6.36 -0.85
C TYR A 296 -17.77 6.34 -1.62
N ILE A 297 -18.04 5.22 -2.28
CA ILE A 297 -19.34 4.82 -2.80
C ILE A 297 -19.80 3.55 -2.07
N ASP A 298 -21.09 3.26 -2.08
CA ASP A 298 -21.61 1.99 -1.59
C ASP A 298 -21.18 0.86 -2.54
N ALA A 299 -20.85 -0.30 -1.96
CA ALA A 299 -20.56 -1.50 -2.74
C ALA A 299 -21.87 -2.07 -3.34
N ASN A 300 -21.76 -2.75 -4.49
CA ASN A 300 -22.89 -3.36 -5.19
C ASN A 300 -23.46 -4.56 -4.42
#